data_d66c50d405531046aa4e26e27cbfb7c3
#
_entry.id   d66c50d405531046aa4e26e27cbfb7c3
#
_cell.length_a   1.000
_cell.length_b   1.000
_cell.length_c   1.000
_cell.angle_alpha   90.00
_cell.angle_beta   90.00
_cell.angle_gamma   90.00
#
_symmetry.space_group_name_H-M   'P 1'
#
loop_
_entity.id
_entity.type
_entity.pdbx_description
1 polymer ?
#
loop_
_entity_poly.entity_id
_entity_poly.type
_entity_poly.pdbx_seq_one_letter_code
_entity_poly.pdbx_strand_id
1 'polypeptide(L)'
;MSKKQGARARIPIVMCIDIEPDERVFDPYQPKDWLGFQAGWEPLQHWRTSLSLATGSPAHFNWFVRIDPQIEYSYGAADWAITRYHPCFAAMLRAGDEIGLHPHAWRWREPERRWVSDFGDQAWIEHCVQQGFTHFERRFNRPCRSFRFGDRWLNNQTVTLLERLGAKFDLTIEPGRKREELSESFTGVLPDYTGAQRHPYRPAAADFLQRGDWSSRRDLWHIPISTASPLWDCSLLSRIRVARARFELGHSPRTVVW
;
A
#
# COMPACT_ATOMS: atom_id res chain seq x y z
N MET A 1 -20.41 46.78 4.36
CA MET A 1 -20.15 45.62 5.23
C MET A 1 -19.70 44.44 4.36
N SER A 2 -18.40 44.21 4.27
CA SER A 2 -17.83 43.07 3.49
C SER A 2 -18.05 41.77 4.27
N LYS A 3 -18.83 40.84 3.70
CA LYS A 3 -18.94 39.51 4.22
C LYS A 3 -17.57 38.81 4.07
N LYS A 4 -16.86 38.60 5.17
CA LYS A 4 -15.71 37.71 5.21
C LYS A 4 -16.21 36.30 4.71
N GLN A 5 -15.86 35.95 3.48
CA GLN A 5 -15.99 34.58 3.03
C GLN A 5 -15.11 33.72 3.97
N GLY A 6 -15.77 32.96 4.84
CA GLY A 6 -15.05 32.01 5.70
C GLY A 6 -14.23 31.07 4.83
N ALA A 7 -12.94 30.99 5.12
CA ALA A 7 -12.06 30.01 4.45
C ALA A 7 -12.67 28.62 4.62
N ARG A 8 -13.08 28.00 3.53
CA ARG A 8 -13.56 26.61 3.55
C ARG A 8 -12.42 25.73 4.07
N ALA A 9 -12.67 24.97 5.11
CA ALA A 9 -11.71 24.00 5.62
C ALA A 9 -11.34 23.04 4.47
N ARG A 10 -10.04 22.95 4.15
CA ARG A 10 -9.54 21.98 3.17
C ARG A 10 -9.27 20.68 3.89
N ILE A 11 -9.84 19.58 3.39
CA ILE A 11 -9.56 18.24 3.89
C ILE A 11 -8.42 17.67 3.06
N PRO A 12 -7.28 17.34 3.65
CA PRO A 12 -6.20 16.68 2.93
C PRO A 12 -6.64 15.25 2.58
N ILE A 13 -6.42 14.84 1.34
CA ILE A 13 -6.65 13.48 0.87
C ILE A 13 -5.30 12.87 0.52
N VAL A 14 -4.98 11.72 1.12
CA VAL A 14 -3.80 10.91 0.80
C VAL A 14 -4.24 9.77 -0.09
N MET A 15 -3.72 9.72 -1.32
CA MET A 15 -4.00 8.63 -2.25
C MET A 15 -2.82 7.67 -2.28
N CYS A 16 -3.10 6.39 -2.03
CA CYS A 16 -2.11 5.33 -2.05
C CYS A 16 -2.38 4.44 -3.26
N ILE A 17 -1.35 4.16 -4.05
CA ILE A 17 -1.41 3.34 -5.25
C ILE A 17 -0.36 2.26 -5.13
N ASP A 18 -0.79 1.02 -5.05
CA ASP A 18 0.11 -0.11 -5.01
C ASP A 18 0.55 -0.47 -6.44
N ILE A 19 1.86 -0.66 -6.63
CA ILE A 19 2.48 -1.08 -7.88
C ILE A 19 2.93 -2.52 -7.69
N GLU A 20 2.14 -3.46 -8.19
CA GLU A 20 2.34 -4.89 -7.97
C GLU A 20 1.86 -5.72 -9.17
N PRO A 21 2.21 -7.03 -9.24
CA PRO A 21 1.67 -7.94 -10.26
C PRO A 21 0.14 -8.00 -10.23
N ASP A 22 -0.49 -8.22 -11.39
CA ASP A 22 -1.95 -8.32 -11.53
C ASP A 22 -2.54 -9.48 -10.70
N GLU A 23 -1.75 -10.53 -10.48
CA GLU A 23 -2.11 -11.70 -9.69
C GLU A 23 -1.17 -11.83 -8.49
N ARG A 24 -1.70 -12.12 -7.30
CA ARG A 24 -0.89 -12.39 -6.10
C ARG A 24 -0.14 -13.71 -6.20
N VAL A 25 -0.79 -14.70 -6.80
CA VAL A 25 -0.29 -16.06 -6.97
C VAL A 25 -0.19 -16.31 -8.46
N PHE A 26 1.01 -16.39 -8.97
CA PHE A 26 1.31 -16.62 -10.37
C PHE A 26 2.41 -17.69 -10.50
N ASP A 27 2.53 -18.27 -11.71
CA ASP A 27 3.59 -19.23 -11.98
C ASP A 27 4.96 -18.50 -11.98
N PRO A 28 5.85 -18.81 -11.04
CA PRO A 28 7.14 -18.13 -10.95
C PRO A 28 8.06 -18.40 -12.15
N TYR A 29 7.80 -19.46 -12.92
CA TYR A 29 8.57 -19.82 -14.11
C TYR A 29 8.04 -19.19 -15.39
N GLN A 30 6.87 -18.52 -15.32
CA GLN A 30 6.26 -17.80 -16.44
C GLN A 30 5.76 -16.40 -15.97
N PRO A 31 6.66 -15.56 -15.42
CA PRO A 31 6.26 -14.26 -14.93
C PRO A 31 5.78 -13.36 -16.08
N LYS A 32 4.69 -12.66 -15.85
CA LYS A 32 4.07 -11.73 -16.82
C LYS A 32 4.41 -10.28 -16.48
N ASP A 33 4.39 -9.41 -17.47
CA ASP A 33 4.38 -7.96 -17.22
C ASP A 33 3.15 -7.57 -16.37
N TRP A 34 3.28 -6.51 -15.60
CA TRP A 34 2.22 -5.97 -14.74
C TRP A 34 1.28 -5.10 -15.59
N LEU A 35 0.36 -5.77 -16.30
CA LEU A 35 -0.51 -5.14 -17.29
C LEU A 35 -1.47 -4.14 -16.65
N GLY A 36 -1.95 -4.40 -15.43
CA GLY A 36 -2.79 -3.48 -14.67
C GLY A 36 -2.09 -2.16 -14.38
N PHE A 37 -0.80 -2.22 -14.00
CA PHE A 37 -0.01 -1.00 -13.82
C PHE A 37 0.18 -0.24 -15.13
N GLN A 38 0.50 -0.95 -16.23
CA GLN A 38 0.66 -0.33 -17.55
C GLN A 38 -0.62 0.34 -18.02
N ALA A 39 -1.74 -0.37 -17.94
CA ALA A 39 -3.06 0.13 -18.35
C ALA A 39 -3.55 1.29 -17.46
N GLY A 40 -3.20 1.27 -16.17
CA GLY A 40 -3.58 2.31 -15.20
C GLY A 40 -2.76 3.58 -15.28
N TRP A 41 -1.58 3.55 -15.91
CA TRP A 41 -0.65 4.69 -15.89
C TRP A 41 -1.24 5.97 -16.49
N GLU A 42 -1.69 5.94 -17.75
CA GLU A 42 -2.24 7.11 -18.42
C GLU A 42 -3.54 7.63 -17.78
N PRO A 43 -4.53 6.79 -17.42
CA PRO A 43 -5.69 7.22 -16.65
C PRO A 43 -5.34 7.96 -15.36
N LEU A 44 -4.33 7.49 -14.60
CA LEU A 44 -3.89 8.14 -13.37
C LEU A 44 -3.27 9.51 -13.64
N GLN A 45 -2.51 9.71 -14.72
CA GLN A 45 -1.99 11.02 -15.10
C GLN A 45 -3.10 12.00 -15.49
N HIS A 46 -4.11 11.54 -16.22
CA HIS A 46 -5.30 12.35 -16.52
C HIS A 46 -6.05 12.74 -15.25
N TRP A 47 -6.19 11.79 -14.32
CA TRP A 47 -6.83 12.06 -13.04
C TRP A 47 -6.04 13.06 -12.19
N ARG A 48 -4.73 12.94 -12.14
CA ARG A 48 -3.83 13.95 -11.52
C ARG A 48 -4.12 15.35 -12.04
N THR A 49 -4.16 15.50 -13.36
CA THR A 49 -4.44 16.78 -14.02
C THR A 49 -5.81 17.33 -13.60
N SER A 50 -6.85 16.49 -13.64
CA SER A 50 -8.20 16.86 -13.25
C SER A 50 -8.29 17.29 -11.78
N LEU A 51 -7.62 16.58 -10.87
CA LEU A 51 -7.56 16.94 -9.45
C LEU A 51 -6.82 18.25 -9.23
N SER A 52 -5.70 18.46 -9.92
CA SER A 52 -4.95 19.71 -9.81
C SER A 52 -5.77 20.91 -10.26
N LEU A 53 -6.51 20.78 -11.36
CA LEU A 53 -7.43 21.81 -11.85
C LEU A 53 -8.58 22.06 -10.88
N ALA A 54 -9.21 21.00 -10.37
CA ALA A 54 -10.35 21.10 -9.46
C ALA A 54 -9.99 21.71 -8.10
N THR A 55 -8.77 21.44 -7.61
CA THR A 55 -8.30 21.91 -6.28
C THR A 55 -7.54 23.24 -6.35
N GLY A 56 -7.06 23.62 -7.52
CA GLY A 56 -6.16 24.76 -7.70
C GLY A 56 -4.76 24.54 -7.08
N SER A 57 -4.38 23.30 -6.86
CA SER A 57 -3.09 22.91 -6.26
C SER A 57 -2.57 21.64 -6.94
N PRO A 58 -1.24 21.46 -7.08
CA PRO A 58 -0.69 20.23 -7.62
C PRO A 58 -1.18 18.99 -6.85
N ALA A 59 -1.62 17.97 -7.57
CA ALA A 59 -1.97 16.68 -6.98
C ALA A 59 -0.74 15.77 -6.98
N HIS A 60 -0.38 15.27 -5.80
CA HIS A 60 0.71 14.31 -5.60
C HIS A 60 0.14 12.96 -5.20
N PHE A 61 0.72 11.88 -5.69
CA PHE A 61 0.36 10.52 -5.36
C PHE A 61 1.40 9.88 -4.46
N ASN A 62 0.98 8.87 -3.69
CA ASN A 62 1.86 8.03 -2.91
C ASN A 62 1.85 6.64 -3.54
N TRP A 63 2.96 6.25 -4.15
CA TRP A 63 3.13 5.00 -4.85
C TRP A 63 3.85 4.01 -3.96
N PHE A 64 3.33 2.81 -3.81
CA PHE A 64 3.93 1.76 -3.02
C PHE A 64 4.37 0.63 -3.94
N VAL A 65 5.68 0.54 -4.19
CA VAL A 65 6.23 -0.44 -5.12
C VAL A 65 6.56 -1.74 -4.41
N ARG A 66 6.19 -2.81 -5.05
CA ARG A 66 6.49 -4.14 -4.59
C ARG A 66 7.96 -4.49 -4.82
N ILE A 67 8.67 -4.72 -3.71
CA ILE A 67 10.06 -5.17 -3.67
C ILE A 67 10.15 -6.23 -2.58
N ASP A 68 10.21 -7.50 -2.95
CA ASP A 68 10.23 -8.62 -2.02
C ASP A 68 10.82 -9.90 -2.66
N PRO A 69 11.05 -10.97 -1.86
CA PRO A 69 11.62 -12.22 -2.35
C PRO A 69 10.78 -12.93 -3.42
N GLN A 70 9.45 -12.75 -3.46
CA GLN A 70 8.63 -13.34 -4.52
C GLN A 70 8.96 -12.70 -5.87
N ILE A 71 9.14 -11.39 -5.89
CA ILE A 71 9.51 -10.67 -7.11
C ILE A 71 10.91 -11.07 -7.55
N GLU A 72 11.86 -11.16 -6.62
CA GLU A 72 13.21 -11.61 -6.93
C GLU A 72 13.24 -13.01 -7.51
N TYR A 73 12.56 -13.96 -6.86
CA TYR A 73 12.48 -15.35 -7.31
C TYR A 73 11.91 -15.50 -8.72
N SER A 74 10.87 -14.71 -9.04
CA SER A 74 10.13 -14.86 -10.29
C SER A 74 10.72 -14.05 -11.45
N TYR A 75 11.26 -12.86 -11.16
CA TYR A 75 11.74 -11.92 -12.18
C TYR A 75 13.26 -11.74 -12.18
N GLY A 76 13.99 -12.41 -11.28
CA GLY A 76 15.44 -12.36 -11.19
C GLY A 76 16.01 -11.14 -10.46
N ALA A 77 15.17 -10.20 -10.04
CA ALA A 77 15.58 -9.06 -9.23
C ALA A 77 14.41 -8.55 -8.38
N ALA A 78 14.65 -8.27 -7.10
CA ALA A 78 13.59 -7.78 -6.19
C ALA A 78 13.03 -6.41 -6.62
N ASP A 79 13.85 -5.57 -7.25
CA ASP A 79 13.50 -4.24 -7.77
C ASP A 79 13.21 -4.23 -9.28
N TRP A 80 12.82 -5.38 -9.85
CA TRP A 80 12.57 -5.56 -11.28
C TRP A 80 11.61 -4.51 -11.86
N ALA A 81 10.51 -4.22 -11.17
CA ALA A 81 9.52 -3.27 -11.65
C ALA A 81 10.08 -1.86 -11.88
N ILE A 82 11.01 -1.42 -11.02
CA ILE A 82 11.63 -0.10 -11.14
C ILE A 82 12.49 -0.02 -12.40
N THR A 83 13.16 -1.10 -12.75
CA THR A 83 13.93 -1.19 -14.00
C THR A 83 13.00 -1.27 -15.20
N ARG A 84 12.01 -2.15 -15.13
CA ARG A 84 11.07 -2.42 -16.23
C ARG A 84 10.24 -1.19 -16.60
N TYR A 85 9.81 -0.43 -15.60
CA TYR A 85 8.94 0.75 -15.75
C TYR A 85 9.68 2.05 -15.41
N HIS A 86 10.98 2.10 -15.61
CA HIS A 86 11.82 3.26 -15.30
C HIS A 86 11.25 4.61 -15.77
N PRO A 87 10.69 4.77 -16.98
CA PRO A 87 10.11 6.04 -17.41
C PRO A 87 8.97 6.54 -16.51
N CYS A 88 8.12 5.61 -16.00
CA CYS A 88 7.03 5.93 -15.09
C CYS A 88 7.59 6.39 -13.74
N PHE A 89 8.55 5.67 -13.15
CA PHE A 89 9.20 6.07 -11.88
C PHE A 89 9.90 7.43 -12.00
N ALA A 90 10.59 7.68 -13.11
CA ALA A 90 11.19 8.99 -13.37
C ALA A 90 10.14 10.11 -13.46
N ALA A 91 8.97 9.83 -14.05
CA ALA A 91 7.87 10.78 -14.13
C ALA A 91 7.23 11.04 -12.75
N MET A 92 7.05 10.01 -11.91
CA MET A 92 6.58 10.15 -10.52
C MET A 92 7.50 11.09 -9.72
N LEU A 93 8.81 10.85 -9.77
CA LEU A 93 9.79 11.69 -9.07
C LEU A 93 9.78 13.14 -9.56
N ARG A 94 9.68 13.37 -10.88
CA ARG A 94 9.56 14.73 -11.44
C ARG A 94 8.26 15.42 -11.03
N ALA A 95 7.19 14.68 -10.82
CA ALA A 95 5.91 15.20 -10.34
C ALA A 95 5.92 15.50 -8.83
N GLY A 96 6.99 15.17 -8.11
CA GLY A 96 7.08 15.35 -6.66
C GLY A 96 6.25 14.33 -5.87
N ASP A 97 5.96 13.17 -6.48
CA ASP A 97 5.27 12.08 -5.80
C ASP A 97 6.16 11.40 -4.76
N GLU A 98 5.55 10.83 -3.75
CA GLU A 98 6.24 9.94 -2.83
C GLU A 98 6.23 8.51 -3.37
N ILE A 99 7.38 7.84 -3.28
CA ILE A 99 7.53 6.42 -3.57
C ILE A 99 7.91 5.73 -2.27
N GLY A 100 7.12 4.76 -1.86
CA GLY A 100 7.31 3.91 -0.70
C GLY A 100 7.40 2.43 -1.07
N LEU A 101 7.51 1.59 -0.05
CA LEU A 101 7.63 0.14 -0.18
C LEU A 101 6.31 -0.59 0.07
N HIS A 102 6.09 -1.67 -0.70
CA HIS A 102 4.95 -2.57 -0.56
C HIS A 102 5.38 -4.05 -0.61
N PRO A 103 6.18 -4.56 0.35
CA PRO A 103 6.58 -5.95 0.34
C PRO A 103 5.44 -6.87 0.77
N HIS A 104 5.50 -8.11 0.31
CA HIS A 104 4.67 -9.22 0.77
C HIS A 104 5.54 -10.32 1.38
N ALA A 105 4.94 -11.23 2.17
CA ALA A 105 5.64 -12.35 2.80
C ALA A 105 5.44 -13.67 2.04
N TRP A 106 5.29 -13.60 0.71
CA TRP A 106 5.13 -14.79 -0.11
C TRP A 106 6.43 -15.58 -0.22
N ARG A 107 6.35 -16.89 0.09
CA ARG A 107 7.45 -17.85 -0.01
C ARG A 107 7.04 -19.00 -0.92
N TRP A 108 7.90 -19.35 -1.87
CA TRP A 108 7.69 -20.50 -2.71
C TRP A 108 7.97 -21.80 -1.92
N ARG A 109 7.06 -22.76 -1.98
CA ARG A 109 7.21 -24.08 -1.39
C ARG A 109 7.39 -25.11 -2.52
N GLU A 110 8.66 -25.51 -2.74
CA GLU A 110 8.99 -26.43 -3.83
C GLU A 110 8.25 -27.77 -3.81
N PRO A 111 8.11 -28.47 -2.66
CA PRO A 111 7.41 -29.76 -2.68
C PRO A 111 5.96 -29.64 -3.14
N GLU A 112 5.27 -28.59 -2.71
CA GLU A 112 3.86 -28.34 -3.02
C GLU A 112 3.68 -27.52 -4.31
N ARG A 113 4.76 -26.98 -4.87
CA ARG A 113 4.77 -26.08 -6.04
C ARG A 113 3.73 -24.96 -5.91
N ARG A 114 3.74 -24.28 -4.78
CA ARG A 114 2.80 -23.18 -4.48
C ARG A 114 3.44 -22.05 -3.68
N TRP A 115 2.86 -20.88 -3.83
CA TRP A 115 3.15 -19.74 -2.97
C TRP A 115 2.37 -19.84 -1.66
N VAL A 116 3.06 -19.51 -0.58
CA VAL A 116 2.46 -19.38 0.76
C VAL A 116 2.86 -18.03 1.34
N SER A 117 1.88 -17.23 1.77
CA SER A 117 2.15 -16.01 2.54
C SER A 117 2.43 -16.41 3.98
N ASP A 118 3.71 -16.34 4.37
CA ASP A 118 4.22 -16.97 5.59
C ASP A 118 4.29 -16.00 6.76
N PHE A 119 3.11 -15.66 7.31
CA PHE A 119 2.98 -14.80 8.48
C PHE A 119 3.26 -15.51 9.82
N GLY A 120 3.41 -16.84 9.80
CA GLY A 120 3.81 -17.62 10.97
C GLY A 120 5.30 -17.56 11.27
N ASP A 121 6.12 -17.11 10.33
CA ASP A 121 7.58 -17.03 10.45
C ASP A 121 8.04 -15.56 10.51
N GLN A 122 8.26 -15.05 11.72
CA GLN A 122 8.70 -13.67 11.94
C GLN A 122 10.07 -13.38 11.29
N ALA A 123 10.98 -14.34 11.26
CA ALA A 123 12.29 -14.14 10.63
C ALA A 123 12.16 -13.97 9.10
N TRP A 124 11.22 -14.69 8.49
CA TRP A 124 10.91 -14.52 7.08
C TRP A 124 10.30 -13.14 6.78
N ILE A 125 9.40 -12.69 7.62
CA ILE A 125 8.80 -11.35 7.49
C ILE A 125 9.88 -10.28 7.58
N GLU A 126 10.76 -10.37 8.59
CA GLU A 126 11.87 -9.43 8.75
C GLU A 126 12.83 -9.46 7.54
N HIS A 127 13.10 -10.65 6.99
CA HIS A 127 13.87 -10.78 5.76
C HIS A 127 13.21 -10.04 4.58
N CYS A 128 11.90 -10.24 4.36
CA CYS A 128 11.16 -9.55 3.28
C CYS A 128 11.23 -8.03 3.42
N VAL A 129 11.03 -7.53 4.64
CA VAL A 129 11.10 -6.08 4.92
C VAL A 129 12.50 -5.54 4.71
N GLN A 130 13.54 -6.18 5.29
CA GLN A 130 14.93 -5.74 5.17
C GLN A 130 15.42 -5.74 3.72
N GLN A 131 15.08 -6.78 2.96
CA GLN A 131 15.40 -6.85 1.54
C GLN A 131 14.76 -5.68 0.78
N GLY A 132 13.48 -5.42 1.03
CA GLY A 132 12.77 -4.31 0.41
C GLY A 132 13.46 -2.97 0.65
N PHE A 133 13.80 -2.66 1.90
CA PHE A 133 14.51 -1.42 2.26
C PHE A 133 15.88 -1.32 1.61
N THR A 134 16.67 -2.40 1.64
CA THR A 134 18.02 -2.44 1.04
C THR A 134 17.97 -2.17 -0.47
N HIS A 135 17.05 -2.83 -1.19
CA HIS A 135 16.91 -2.63 -2.63
C HIS A 135 16.37 -1.23 -2.96
N PHE A 136 15.44 -0.73 -2.16
CA PHE A 136 14.91 0.63 -2.33
C PHE A 136 16.02 1.68 -2.19
N GLU A 137 16.80 1.63 -1.10
CA GLU A 137 17.89 2.58 -0.86
C GLU A 137 18.93 2.55 -1.97
N ARG A 138 19.33 1.34 -2.39
CA ARG A 138 20.27 1.17 -3.51
C ARG A 138 19.74 1.77 -4.80
N ARG A 139 18.42 1.62 -5.06
CA ARG A 139 17.81 2.02 -6.32
C ARG A 139 17.55 3.51 -6.43
N PHE A 140 17.08 4.10 -5.35
CA PHE A 140 16.71 5.52 -5.31
C PHE A 140 17.79 6.42 -4.70
N ASN A 141 18.86 5.85 -4.17
CA ASN A 141 19.94 6.55 -3.45
C ASN A 141 19.40 7.47 -2.34
N ARG A 142 18.34 7.02 -1.66
CA ARG A 142 17.70 7.70 -0.54
C ARG A 142 17.01 6.70 0.38
N PRO A 143 16.84 7.01 1.68
CA PRO A 143 16.10 6.14 2.59
C PRO A 143 14.62 6.03 2.20
N CYS A 144 14.05 4.84 2.40
CA CYS A 144 12.62 4.63 2.30
C CYS A 144 11.91 5.17 3.54
N ARG A 145 10.99 6.13 3.36
CA ARG A 145 10.26 6.74 4.48
C ARG A 145 8.82 6.25 4.61
N SER A 146 8.23 5.79 3.53
CA SER A 146 6.82 5.39 3.46
C SER A 146 6.71 3.89 3.20
N PHE A 147 5.89 3.22 3.98
CA PHE A 147 5.76 1.77 3.99
C PHE A 147 4.29 1.36 4.01
N ARG A 148 3.96 0.27 3.32
CA ARG A 148 2.67 -0.40 3.36
C ARG A 148 2.90 -1.90 3.18
N PHE A 149 2.64 -2.71 4.22
CA PHE A 149 2.79 -4.16 4.10
C PHE A 149 1.64 -4.76 3.28
N GLY A 150 1.96 -5.70 2.42
CA GLY A 150 0.96 -6.47 1.68
C GLY A 150 0.07 -7.31 2.60
N ASP A 151 -1.10 -7.68 2.07
CA ASP A 151 -2.10 -8.46 2.80
C ASP A 151 -2.51 -7.88 4.17
N ARG A 152 -2.23 -6.59 4.42
CA ARG A 152 -2.57 -5.88 5.67
C ARG A 152 -1.92 -6.46 6.93
N TRP A 153 -0.81 -7.16 6.78
CA TRP A 153 -0.17 -7.79 7.93
C TRP A 153 0.76 -6.82 8.64
N LEU A 154 0.67 -6.78 9.98
CA LEU A 154 1.55 -5.98 10.82
C LEU A 154 1.55 -6.54 12.26
N ASN A 155 2.67 -6.39 12.95
CA ASN A 155 2.79 -6.63 14.40
C ASN A 155 3.81 -5.69 15.05
N ASN A 156 3.91 -5.72 16.37
CA ASN A 156 4.82 -4.85 17.12
C ASN A 156 6.30 -5.03 16.74
N GLN A 157 6.73 -6.25 16.43
CA GLN A 157 8.12 -6.55 16.05
C GLN A 157 8.44 -5.91 14.70
N THR A 158 7.54 -6.05 13.71
CA THR A 158 7.70 -5.41 12.41
C THR A 158 7.67 -3.89 12.50
N VAL A 159 6.79 -3.30 13.33
CA VAL A 159 6.81 -1.84 13.57
C VAL A 159 8.14 -1.39 14.15
N THR A 160 8.71 -2.15 15.09
CA THR A 160 10.05 -1.86 15.65
C THR A 160 11.13 -1.95 14.57
N LEU A 161 11.04 -2.93 13.67
CA LEU A 161 11.97 -3.06 12.54
C LEU A 161 11.85 -1.87 11.59
N LEU A 162 10.63 -1.46 11.23
CA LEU A 162 10.38 -0.32 10.35
C LEU A 162 11.03 0.98 10.90
N GLU A 163 10.90 1.23 12.19
CA GLU A 163 11.55 2.37 12.84
C GLU A 163 13.08 2.30 12.73
N ARG A 164 13.67 1.12 13.00
CA ARG A 164 15.12 0.90 12.87
C ARG A 164 15.63 1.11 11.45
N LEU A 165 14.82 0.77 10.45
CA LEU A 165 15.12 0.96 9.04
C LEU A 165 14.82 2.39 8.54
N GLY A 166 14.35 3.28 9.42
CA GLY A 166 14.16 4.70 9.12
C GLY A 166 12.81 5.07 8.51
N ALA A 167 11.84 4.15 8.46
CA ALA A 167 10.48 4.46 8.07
C ALA A 167 9.88 5.54 8.96
N LYS A 168 9.11 6.44 8.38
CA LYS A 168 8.41 7.53 9.09
C LYS A 168 6.90 7.38 9.03
N PHE A 169 6.40 6.73 8.00
CA PHE A 169 4.98 6.55 7.75
C PHE A 169 4.69 5.09 7.40
N ASP A 170 3.71 4.51 8.09
CA ASP A 170 3.14 3.21 7.75
C ASP A 170 1.66 3.38 7.38
N LEU A 171 1.27 2.81 6.25
CA LEU A 171 -0.06 2.88 5.68
C LEU A 171 -0.71 1.48 5.55
N THR A 172 -0.31 0.56 6.42
CA THR A 172 -0.79 -0.83 6.39
C THR A 172 -2.17 -0.99 7.01
N ILE A 173 -2.50 -0.20 8.03
CA ILE A 173 -3.68 -0.40 8.86
C ILE A 173 -4.96 0.00 8.12
N GLU A 174 -5.93 -0.92 8.08
CA GLU A 174 -7.27 -0.73 7.51
C GLU A 174 -8.34 -0.82 8.63
N PRO A 175 -8.70 0.29 9.32
CA PRO A 175 -9.60 0.27 10.45
C PRO A 175 -10.97 -0.34 10.13
N GLY A 176 -11.48 -1.15 11.07
CA GLY A 176 -12.77 -1.83 10.90
C GLY A 176 -12.69 -3.18 10.18
N ARG A 177 -11.53 -3.57 9.67
CA ARG A 177 -11.32 -4.91 9.10
C ARG A 177 -11.22 -5.93 10.22
N LYS A 178 -12.06 -6.94 10.15
CA LYS A 178 -12.00 -8.10 11.02
C LYS A 178 -10.84 -9.00 10.61
N ARG A 179 -10.42 -9.83 11.56
CA ARG A 179 -9.57 -10.99 11.25
C ARG A 179 -10.32 -11.84 10.22
N GLU A 180 -9.64 -12.14 9.12
CA GLU A 180 -10.16 -13.08 8.12
C GLU A 180 -9.59 -14.47 8.41
N GLU A 181 -10.41 -15.50 8.20
CA GLU A 181 -9.90 -16.86 8.15
C GLU A 181 -8.96 -17.00 6.96
N LEU A 182 -7.79 -17.54 7.22
CA LEU A 182 -6.76 -17.67 6.19
C LEU A 182 -7.07 -18.89 5.33
N SER A 183 -6.93 -18.72 4.02
CA SER A 183 -6.91 -19.85 3.09
C SER A 183 -5.63 -20.68 3.28
N GLU A 184 -5.56 -21.87 2.66
CA GLU A 184 -4.36 -22.72 2.67
C GLU A 184 -3.08 -22.03 2.15
N SER A 185 -3.22 -20.94 1.42
CA SER A 185 -2.10 -20.13 0.93
C SER A 185 -1.49 -19.20 1.98
N PHE A 186 -1.96 -19.22 3.21
CA PHE A 186 -1.45 -18.39 4.29
C PHE A 186 -1.09 -19.22 5.51
N THR A 187 -0.06 -18.82 6.23
CA THR A 187 0.26 -19.31 7.58
C THR A 187 0.21 -18.15 8.58
N GLY A 188 0.05 -18.48 9.86
CA GLY A 188 -0.02 -17.46 10.90
C GLY A 188 -1.40 -16.82 11.02
N VAL A 189 -1.45 -15.61 11.56
CA VAL A 189 -2.69 -14.92 11.91
C VAL A 189 -2.65 -13.48 11.43
N LEU A 190 -3.65 -13.08 10.65
CA LEU A 190 -3.81 -11.66 10.29
C LEU A 190 -4.31 -10.85 11.49
N PRO A 191 -3.83 -9.62 11.65
CA PRO A 191 -4.32 -8.73 12.69
C PRO A 191 -5.80 -8.42 12.57
N ASP A 192 -6.45 -8.18 13.72
CA ASP A 192 -7.80 -7.64 13.79
C ASP A 192 -7.72 -6.11 13.94
N TYR A 193 -8.26 -5.40 12.97
CA TYR A 193 -8.26 -3.94 12.95
C TYR A 193 -9.61 -3.31 13.31
N THR A 194 -10.56 -4.08 13.89
CA THR A 194 -11.89 -3.56 14.25
C THR A 194 -11.82 -2.43 15.26
N GLY A 195 -10.85 -2.47 16.18
CA GLY A 195 -10.58 -1.44 17.18
C GLY A 195 -9.51 -0.41 16.81
N ALA A 196 -8.95 -0.48 15.59
CA ALA A 196 -7.87 0.42 15.20
C ALA A 196 -8.33 1.87 15.05
N GLN A 197 -7.44 2.81 15.37
CA GLN A 197 -7.67 4.25 15.22
C GLN A 197 -7.95 4.60 13.74
N ARG A 198 -8.87 5.54 13.50
CA ARG A 198 -9.24 6.00 12.15
C ARG A 198 -8.50 7.27 11.70
N HIS A 199 -7.77 7.89 12.60
CA HIS A 199 -6.99 9.11 12.31
C HIS A 199 -5.50 8.82 12.45
N PRO A 200 -4.64 9.56 11.77
CA PRO A 200 -3.20 9.42 11.93
C PRO A 200 -2.77 9.49 13.39
N TYR A 201 -1.90 8.57 13.80
CA TYR A 201 -1.41 8.53 15.17
C TYR A 201 0.01 7.96 15.25
N ARG A 202 0.70 8.28 16.32
CA ARG A 202 1.97 7.64 16.70
C ARG A 202 1.65 6.51 17.67
N PRO A 203 1.99 5.26 17.33
CA PRO A 203 1.60 4.12 18.13
C PRO A 203 2.38 4.04 19.46
N ALA A 204 1.78 3.41 20.44
CA ALA A 204 2.46 3.04 21.67
C ALA A 204 3.52 1.96 21.41
N ALA A 205 4.61 1.99 22.18
CA ALA A 205 5.68 1.01 22.04
C ALA A 205 5.20 -0.44 22.29
N ALA A 206 4.28 -0.62 23.25
CA ALA A 206 3.77 -1.94 23.64
C ALA A 206 2.68 -2.49 22.73
N ASP A 207 1.89 -1.61 22.09
CA ASP A 207 0.78 -2.01 21.22
C ASP A 207 0.62 -1.02 20.06
N PHE A 208 0.96 -1.48 18.86
CA PHE A 208 0.91 -0.65 17.66
C PHE A 208 -0.49 -0.19 17.28
N LEU A 209 -1.54 -0.84 17.75
CA LEU A 209 -2.94 -0.45 17.50
C LEU A 209 -3.40 0.69 18.42
N GLN A 210 -2.68 0.94 19.50
CA GLN A 210 -3.00 1.98 20.45
C GLN A 210 -2.17 3.24 20.20
N ARG A 211 -2.79 4.39 20.37
CA ARG A 211 -2.06 5.66 20.36
C ARG A 211 -1.17 5.75 21.61
N GLY A 212 0.11 6.02 21.40
CA GLY A 212 1.05 6.30 22.48
C GLY A 212 0.87 7.71 23.07
N ASP A 213 1.12 7.85 24.35
CA ASP A 213 1.27 9.14 25.00
C ASP A 213 2.64 9.77 24.66
N TRP A 214 2.91 10.96 25.16
CA TRP A 214 4.15 11.67 24.83
C TRP A 214 5.42 10.89 25.16
N SER A 215 5.43 10.13 26.25
CA SER A 215 6.59 9.40 26.77
C SER A 215 6.75 8.00 26.18
N SER A 216 5.67 7.39 25.68
CA SER A 216 5.62 6.00 25.24
C SER A 216 5.42 5.81 23.74
N ARG A 217 5.20 6.90 22.98
CA ARG A 217 4.93 6.83 21.55
C ARG A 217 6.19 6.57 20.74
N ARG A 218 6.00 5.84 19.65
CA ARG A 218 7.03 5.58 18.63
C ARG A 218 7.26 6.82 17.75
N ASP A 219 8.36 6.81 17.00
CA ASP A 219 8.66 7.87 16.01
C ASP A 219 7.93 7.68 14.67
N LEU A 220 7.54 6.47 14.36
CA LEU A 220 6.71 6.14 13.21
C LEU A 220 5.28 6.70 13.37
N TRP A 221 4.71 7.16 12.25
CA TRP A 221 3.29 7.48 12.14
C TRP A 221 2.54 6.35 11.46
N HIS A 222 1.48 5.86 12.07
CA HIS A 222 0.43 5.14 11.34
C HIS A 222 -0.51 6.13 10.68
N ILE A 223 -0.70 5.98 9.37
CA ILE A 223 -1.68 6.69 8.56
C ILE A 223 -2.75 5.67 8.13
N PRO A 224 -3.78 5.45 8.94
CA PRO A 224 -4.78 4.43 8.66
C PRO A 224 -5.51 4.72 7.34
N ILE A 225 -5.68 3.69 6.53
CA ILE A 225 -6.36 3.82 5.24
C ILE A 225 -7.86 3.73 5.47
N SER A 226 -8.60 4.70 4.95
CA SER A 226 -10.05 4.68 5.00
C SER A 226 -10.58 3.58 4.09
N THR A 227 -11.36 2.66 4.66
CA THR A 227 -12.07 1.63 3.91
C THR A 227 -13.55 1.97 3.88
N ALA A 228 -14.13 1.95 2.69
CA ALA A 228 -15.57 2.09 2.52
C ALA A 228 -16.10 0.89 1.72
N SER A 229 -17.21 0.32 2.16
CA SER A 229 -17.93 -0.64 1.33
C SER A 229 -18.76 0.12 0.31
N PRO A 230 -18.64 -0.17 -0.99
CA PRO A 230 -19.51 0.44 -2.01
C PRO A 230 -21.01 0.15 -1.80
N LEU A 231 -21.34 -0.76 -0.88
CA LEU A 231 -22.72 -1.09 -0.51
C LEU A 231 -23.35 -0.11 0.50
N TRP A 232 -22.55 0.77 1.14
CA TRP A 232 -23.04 1.72 2.13
C TRP A 232 -23.48 3.05 1.53
N ASP A 233 -23.05 3.34 0.31
CA ASP A 233 -23.55 4.50 -0.42
C ASP A 233 -24.85 4.09 -1.16
N CYS A 234 -25.96 4.25 -0.45
CA CYS A 234 -27.28 3.72 -0.84
C CYS A 234 -27.93 4.43 -2.03
N SER A 235 -27.25 5.28 -2.77
CA SER A 235 -27.81 5.86 -3.98
C SER A 235 -27.77 4.85 -5.13
N LEU A 236 -28.89 4.65 -5.80
CA LEU A 236 -29.00 3.82 -7.00
C LEU A 236 -27.99 4.26 -8.07
N LEU A 237 -27.65 5.55 -8.11
CA LEU A 237 -26.70 6.15 -9.04
C LEU A 237 -25.23 5.75 -8.75
N SER A 238 -24.84 5.61 -7.46
CA SER A 238 -23.50 5.13 -7.13
C SER A 238 -23.32 3.66 -7.47
N ARG A 239 -24.35 2.83 -7.27
CA ARG A 239 -24.36 1.42 -7.70
C ARG A 239 -24.23 1.26 -9.21
N ILE A 240 -24.93 2.10 -9.98
CA ILE A 240 -24.84 2.11 -11.46
C ILE A 240 -23.44 2.56 -11.90
N ARG A 241 -22.85 3.59 -11.28
CA ARG A 241 -21.51 4.07 -11.60
C ARG A 241 -20.43 3.01 -11.30
N VAL A 242 -20.52 2.34 -10.17
CA VAL A 242 -19.62 1.24 -9.81
C VAL A 242 -19.77 0.05 -10.76
N ALA A 243 -21.00 -0.32 -11.12
CA ALA A 243 -21.26 -1.38 -12.09
C ALA A 243 -20.72 -1.03 -13.47
N ARG A 244 -20.88 0.24 -13.89
CA ARG A 244 -20.34 0.74 -15.17
C ARG A 244 -18.81 0.74 -15.18
N ALA A 245 -18.16 1.21 -14.13
CA ALA A 245 -16.71 1.17 -13.99
C ALA A 245 -16.16 -0.27 -13.99
N ARG A 246 -16.86 -1.22 -13.37
CA ARG A 246 -16.53 -2.66 -13.43
C ARG A 246 -16.62 -3.22 -14.84
N PHE A 247 -17.62 -2.80 -15.59
CA PHE A 247 -17.83 -3.24 -16.97
C PHE A 247 -16.78 -2.63 -17.92
N GLU A 248 -16.47 -1.35 -17.76
CA GLU A 248 -15.49 -0.63 -18.60
C GLU A 248 -14.04 -1.08 -18.32
N LEU A 249 -13.69 -1.49 -17.08
CA LEU A 249 -12.35 -1.92 -16.70
C LEU A 249 -12.10 -3.44 -16.86
N GLY A 250 -13.14 -4.22 -17.18
CA GLY A 250 -13.03 -5.67 -17.40
C GLY A 250 -12.62 -6.51 -16.17
N HIS A 251 -12.36 -5.89 -15.05
CA HIS A 251 -11.94 -6.53 -13.79
C HIS A 251 -12.77 -6.04 -12.61
N SER A 252 -12.99 -6.91 -11.63
CA SER A 252 -13.67 -6.53 -10.39
C SER A 252 -12.68 -5.79 -9.50
N PRO A 253 -12.78 -4.48 -9.29
CA PRO A 253 -11.96 -3.80 -8.30
C PRO A 253 -12.32 -4.36 -6.91
N ARG A 254 -11.41 -5.09 -6.30
CA ARG A 254 -11.63 -5.68 -4.96
C ARG A 254 -11.59 -4.64 -3.84
N THR A 255 -11.07 -3.44 -4.13
CA THR A 255 -11.08 -2.35 -3.14
C THR A 255 -11.07 -1.02 -3.88
N VAL A 256 -12.07 -0.18 -3.65
CA VAL A 256 -12.02 1.24 -3.98
C VAL A 256 -11.69 1.95 -2.68
N VAL A 257 -10.49 2.51 -2.59
CA VAL A 257 -10.07 3.35 -1.47
C VAL A 257 -10.38 4.79 -1.85
N TRP A 258 -11.12 5.49 -1.01
CA TRP A 258 -11.45 6.91 -1.15
C TRP A 258 -10.59 7.74 -0.22
#